data_38b0670b6f4823ffbea83de5e79b0817
#
_entry.id   38b0670b6f4823ffbea83de5e79b0817
#
_cell.length_a   1.000
_cell.length_b   1.000
_cell.length_c   1.000
_cell.angle_alpha   90.00
_cell.angle_beta   90.00
_cell.angle_gamma   90.00
#
_symmetry.space_group_name_H-M   'P 1'
#
loop_
_entity.id
_entity.type
_entity.pdbx_description
1 polymer ?
#
loop_
_entity_poly.entity_id
_entity_poly.type
_entity_poly.pdbx_seq_one_letter_code
_entity_poly.pdbx_strand_id
1 'polypeptide(L)'
;MTHWRLITDDGVSASFGLAADDCLATRVGAGESRPTLRLYTYRSHCALVGRFQNVDHEVHREYCLEHGISINRRPTGGGAILMGADQLGVALTLPGTGDDSYHRARELMARFSQGIVIALQSLGIPAGFRRRNDIEVNGRKIVGLGIYRAHGPAQPVSAPSASRRSGLLFHASLLVGLDIPLMLRVLKTPFEKISDKEIATVADRVTTVRRELGREIEFEEVRARVAQGYTAAFGVSLVRGDFTADELQSIADLQSQKYESADWVYQTTPVPDASGSAKIKTPGGLLDVRVTLAGNVLKSVFIGGDFFAAEGAVADLEAGLRWQSAEPTAVAARLAHLYAARAADLAAIPLDSLTQAVQQAVRRAQVAESAARADPYGCFVNPEGAYA
;
A
#
# COMPACT_ATOMS: atom_id res chain seq x y z
N MET A 1 -0.16 0.03 34.52
CA MET A 1 -0.63 0.49 33.20
C MET A 1 0.49 0.32 32.19
N THR A 2 0.21 -0.17 31.01
CA THR A 2 1.20 -0.24 29.94
C THR A 2 1.45 1.17 29.40
N HIS A 3 2.71 1.56 29.24
CA HIS A 3 3.10 2.87 28.72
C HIS A 3 3.50 2.77 27.27
N TRP A 4 2.88 3.58 26.40
CA TRP A 4 3.29 3.77 25.02
C TRP A 4 3.94 5.15 24.85
N ARG A 5 4.87 5.27 23.94
CA ARG A 5 5.45 6.56 23.57
C ARG A 5 4.52 7.30 22.61
N LEU A 6 4.33 8.60 22.80
CA LEU A 6 3.64 9.48 21.88
C LEU A 6 4.67 10.41 21.22
N ILE A 7 4.81 10.31 19.90
CA ILE A 7 5.61 11.22 19.08
C ILE A 7 4.67 12.08 18.24
N THR A 8 4.95 13.37 18.15
CA THR A 8 4.22 14.29 17.27
C THR A 8 5.21 15.05 16.40
N ASP A 9 5.04 14.95 15.09
CA ASP A 9 5.89 15.60 14.09
C ASP A 9 5.03 16.44 13.14
N ASP A 10 5.54 17.59 12.75
CA ASP A 10 4.88 18.46 11.79
C ASP A 10 5.75 18.74 10.57
N GLY A 11 5.10 18.80 9.42
CA GLY A 11 5.74 19.21 8.18
C GLY A 11 6.90 18.31 7.76
N VAL A 12 6.82 17.00 8.01
CA VAL A 12 7.88 16.06 7.59
C VAL A 12 7.79 15.77 6.09
N SER A 13 8.91 15.35 5.48
CA SER A 13 8.87 14.82 4.12
C SER A 13 8.20 13.45 4.09
N ALA A 14 7.62 13.07 2.95
CA ALA A 14 7.02 11.74 2.81
C ALA A 14 8.05 10.62 3.01
N SER A 15 9.28 10.79 2.49
CA SER A 15 10.36 9.81 2.65
C SER A 15 10.76 9.63 4.12
N PHE A 16 10.90 10.73 4.87
CA PHE A 16 11.16 10.68 6.31
C PHE A 16 9.99 10.02 7.06
N GLY A 17 8.75 10.43 6.77
CA GLY A 17 7.56 9.90 7.44
C GLY A 17 7.45 8.38 7.31
N LEU A 18 7.67 7.85 6.11
CA LEU A 18 7.65 6.41 5.84
C LEU A 18 8.84 5.68 6.47
N ALA A 19 10.05 6.27 6.41
CA ALA A 19 11.24 5.71 7.03
C ALA A 19 11.11 5.63 8.55
N ALA A 20 10.52 6.66 9.18
CA ALA A 20 10.28 6.70 10.61
C ALA A 20 9.30 5.60 11.05
N ASP A 21 8.19 5.43 10.33
CA ASP A 21 7.20 4.39 10.64
C ASP A 21 7.80 2.98 10.52
N ASP A 22 8.57 2.72 9.45
CA ASP A 22 9.22 1.42 9.20
C ASP A 22 10.34 1.13 10.22
N CYS A 23 11.18 2.13 10.52
CA CYS A 23 12.24 2.05 11.53
C CYS A 23 11.65 1.74 12.92
N LEU A 24 10.63 2.50 13.35
CA LEU A 24 9.99 2.29 14.65
C LEU A 24 9.36 0.90 14.74
N ALA A 25 8.68 0.44 13.68
CA ALA A 25 8.12 -0.91 13.67
C ALA A 25 9.20 -1.99 13.81
N THR A 26 10.29 -1.86 13.06
CA THR A 26 11.42 -2.79 13.13
C THR A 26 12.05 -2.83 14.53
N ARG A 27 12.32 -1.66 15.11
CA ARG A 27 12.96 -1.55 16.44
C ARG A 27 12.04 -2.00 17.58
N VAL A 28 10.73 -1.71 17.49
CA VAL A 28 9.74 -2.22 18.45
C VAL A 28 9.64 -3.74 18.36
N GLY A 29 9.67 -4.30 17.16
CA GLY A 29 9.73 -5.75 16.96
C GLY A 29 10.98 -6.39 17.55
N ALA A 30 12.14 -5.73 17.45
CA ALA A 30 13.38 -6.18 18.04
C ALA A 30 13.41 -6.04 19.59
N GLY A 31 12.50 -5.26 20.16
CA GLY A 31 12.49 -4.91 21.59
C GLY A 31 13.45 -3.77 21.95
N GLU A 32 13.93 -3.03 20.95
CA GLU A 32 14.86 -1.90 21.09
C GLU A 32 14.14 -0.57 21.29
N SER A 33 12.85 -0.51 20.95
CA SER A 33 11.99 0.65 21.15
C SER A 33 10.68 0.25 21.84
N ARG A 34 10.06 1.20 22.53
CA ARG A 34 8.74 1.00 23.17
C ARG A 34 7.64 1.05 22.11
N PRO A 35 6.47 0.41 22.35
CA PRO A 35 5.29 0.66 21.57
C PRO A 35 5.04 2.16 21.40
N THR A 36 4.82 2.61 20.19
CA THR A 36 4.78 4.04 19.86
C THR A 36 3.52 4.38 19.06
N LEU A 37 2.81 5.40 19.49
CA LEU A 37 1.81 6.12 18.70
C LEU A 37 2.48 7.38 18.13
N ARG A 38 2.55 7.51 16.83
CA ARG A 38 3.09 8.68 16.15
C ARG A 38 1.98 9.40 15.38
N LEU A 39 1.86 10.72 15.58
CA LEU A 39 0.87 11.59 14.95
C LEU A 39 1.62 12.69 14.18
N TYR A 40 1.45 12.75 12.86
CA TYR A 40 2.29 13.60 12.01
C TYR A 40 1.53 14.23 10.85
N THR A 41 2.09 15.30 10.29
CA THR A 41 1.63 15.92 9.05
C THR A 41 2.75 15.96 8.04
N TYR A 42 2.41 15.89 6.75
CA TYR A 42 3.39 16.13 5.69
C TYR A 42 3.53 17.61 5.40
N ARG A 43 4.73 18.03 4.98
CA ARG A 43 5.05 19.40 4.59
C ARG A 43 4.35 19.80 3.30
N SER A 44 4.24 18.88 2.35
CA SER A 44 3.69 19.08 1.02
C SER A 44 2.92 17.85 0.56
N HIS A 45 2.14 17.99 -0.49
CA HIS A 45 1.43 16.87 -1.09
C HIS A 45 2.39 15.82 -1.63
N CYS A 46 2.01 14.57 -1.47
CA CYS A 46 2.71 13.40 -1.98
C CYS A 46 1.70 12.39 -2.51
N ALA A 47 1.94 11.89 -3.71
CA ALA A 47 1.25 10.71 -4.23
C ALA A 47 1.88 9.46 -3.60
N LEU A 48 1.16 8.77 -2.73
CA LEU A 48 1.61 7.53 -2.08
C LEU A 48 0.98 6.33 -2.75
N VAL A 49 1.78 5.54 -3.46
CA VAL A 49 1.33 4.25 -3.98
C VAL A 49 1.49 3.14 -2.94
N GLY A 50 0.62 2.14 -3.01
CA GLY A 50 0.74 0.93 -2.19
C GLY A 50 1.91 0.05 -2.64
N ARG A 51 2.31 -0.88 -1.76
CA ARG A 51 3.49 -1.74 -1.96
C ARG A 51 3.52 -2.43 -3.32
N PHE A 52 2.37 -2.92 -3.79
CA PHE A 52 2.25 -3.75 -4.99
C PHE A 52 1.67 -3.00 -6.20
N GLN A 53 1.54 -1.68 -6.12
CA GLN A 53 1.02 -0.89 -7.24
C GLN A 53 2.13 -0.46 -8.20
N ASN A 54 1.78 -0.30 -9.47
CA ASN A 54 2.64 0.30 -10.48
C ASN A 54 2.39 1.81 -10.51
N VAL A 55 3.44 2.62 -10.31
CA VAL A 55 3.33 4.09 -10.30
C VAL A 55 2.73 4.63 -11.59
N ASP A 56 3.17 4.12 -12.74
CA ASP A 56 2.72 4.61 -14.06
C ASP A 56 1.25 4.30 -14.34
N HIS A 57 0.65 3.37 -13.61
CA HIS A 57 -0.78 3.04 -13.71
C HIS A 57 -1.66 3.81 -12.73
N GLU A 58 -1.09 4.31 -11.66
CA GLU A 58 -1.84 4.91 -10.55
C GLU A 58 -1.67 6.43 -10.46
N VAL A 59 -0.58 6.98 -11.02
CA VAL A 59 -0.18 8.38 -10.82
C VAL A 59 0.12 9.07 -12.16
N HIS A 60 -0.35 10.32 -12.30
CA HIS A 60 0.03 11.21 -13.39
C HIS A 60 1.42 11.82 -13.10
N ARG A 61 2.48 11.07 -13.43
CA ARG A 61 3.88 11.44 -13.07
C ARG A 61 4.31 12.80 -13.60
N GLU A 62 3.98 13.10 -14.85
CA GLU A 62 4.32 14.38 -15.48
C GLU A 62 3.68 15.54 -14.71
N TYR A 63 2.39 15.42 -14.39
CA TYR A 63 1.70 16.41 -13.57
C TYR A 63 2.35 16.60 -12.19
N CYS A 64 2.73 15.50 -11.53
CA CYS A 64 3.41 15.57 -10.25
C CYS A 64 4.76 16.30 -10.36
N LEU A 65 5.55 16.00 -11.37
CA LEU A 65 6.84 16.64 -11.61
C LEU A 65 6.70 18.14 -11.86
N GLU A 66 5.77 18.54 -12.73
CA GLU A 66 5.50 19.95 -13.08
C GLU A 66 5.02 20.78 -11.88
N HIS A 67 4.31 20.16 -10.94
CA HIS A 67 3.73 20.85 -9.78
C HIS A 67 4.46 20.59 -8.46
N GLY A 68 5.66 19.98 -8.50
CA GLY A 68 6.48 19.73 -7.31
C GLY A 68 5.83 18.77 -6.31
N ILE A 69 4.93 17.89 -6.77
CA ILE A 69 4.28 16.87 -5.95
C ILE A 69 5.17 15.64 -5.91
N SER A 70 5.63 15.26 -4.72
CA SER A 70 6.46 14.08 -4.57
C SER A 70 5.67 12.79 -4.81
N ILE A 71 6.38 11.75 -5.27
CA ILE A 71 5.82 10.41 -5.40
C ILE A 71 6.60 9.50 -4.48
N ASN A 72 5.92 8.69 -3.68
CA ASN A 72 6.58 7.70 -2.84
C ASN A 72 5.76 6.40 -2.74
N ARG A 73 6.39 5.35 -2.24
CA ARG A 73 5.80 4.02 -2.06
C ARG A 73 5.80 3.65 -0.59
N ARG A 74 4.62 3.38 -0.04
CA ARG A 74 4.51 2.89 1.34
C ARG A 74 4.72 1.36 1.41
N PRO A 75 5.19 0.82 2.56
CA PRO A 75 5.43 -0.62 2.73
C PRO A 75 4.14 -1.43 2.85
N THR A 76 3.01 -0.77 3.13
CA THR A 76 1.69 -1.41 3.20
C THR A 76 1.05 -1.56 1.83
N GLY A 77 0.16 -2.52 1.66
CA GLY A 77 -0.69 -2.65 0.48
C GLY A 77 -1.77 -1.56 0.39
N GLY A 78 -2.76 -1.79 -0.45
CA GLY A 78 -3.87 -0.87 -0.71
C GLY A 78 -3.65 0.07 -1.89
N GLY A 79 -4.69 0.84 -2.25
CA GLY A 79 -4.70 1.76 -3.39
C GLY A 79 -3.86 3.03 -3.20
N ALA A 80 -3.59 3.74 -4.29
CA ALA A 80 -2.88 5.02 -4.26
C ALA A 80 -3.71 6.10 -3.55
N ILE A 81 -3.03 6.99 -2.83
CA ILE A 81 -3.64 8.12 -2.13
C ILE A 81 -2.83 9.40 -2.38
N LEU A 82 -3.51 10.53 -2.29
CA LEU A 82 -2.86 11.83 -2.10
C LEU A 82 -2.80 12.11 -0.61
N MET A 83 -1.62 12.39 -0.08
CA MET A 83 -1.44 12.80 1.31
C MET A 83 -0.64 14.11 1.35
N GLY A 84 -1.01 15.01 2.25
CA GLY A 84 -0.42 16.35 2.35
C GLY A 84 -0.53 16.94 3.76
N ALA A 85 -0.40 18.27 3.81
CA ALA A 85 -0.47 19.02 5.07
C ALA A 85 -1.88 19.06 5.68
N ASP A 86 -2.89 18.72 4.93
CA ASP A 86 -4.31 18.72 5.32
C ASP A 86 -4.82 17.35 5.80
N GLN A 87 -3.93 16.36 5.91
CA GLN A 87 -4.23 15.05 6.51
C GLN A 87 -3.34 14.78 7.72
N LEU A 88 -3.90 14.10 8.72
CA LEU A 88 -3.15 13.60 9.86
C LEU A 88 -2.73 12.15 9.64
N GLY A 89 -1.43 11.92 9.59
CA GLY A 89 -0.85 10.59 9.65
C GLY A 89 -0.92 10.05 11.09
N VAL A 90 -1.43 8.85 11.24
CA VAL A 90 -1.47 8.11 12.51
C VAL A 90 -0.72 6.80 12.30
N ALA A 91 0.38 6.60 12.99
CA ALA A 91 1.14 5.35 12.97
C ALA A 91 1.22 4.75 14.37
N LEU A 92 0.80 3.49 14.49
CA LEU A 92 0.92 2.72 15.72
C LEU A 92 1.90 1.56 15.46
N THR A 93 2.99 1.52 16.22
CA THR A 93 3.99 0.45 16.13
C THR A 93 3.96 -0.39 17.41
N LEU A 94 3.79 -1.69 17.25
CA LEU A 94 3.66 -2.66 18.33
C LEU A 94 4.60 -3.86 18.11
N PRO A 95 4.98 -4.58 19.18
CA PRO A 95 5.60 -5.90 19.01
C PRO A 95 4.62 -6.82 18.27
N GLY A 96 5.10 -7.55 17.28
CA GLY A 96 4.34 -8.59 16.63
C GLY A 96 4.11 -9.76 17.57
N THR A 97 2.91 -10.29 17.59
CA THR A 97 2.61 -11.57 18.22
C THR A 97 2.73 -12.66 17.16
N GLY A 98 3.17 -13.87 17.48
CA GLY A 98 3.38 -14.93 16.49
C GLY A 98 2.16 -15.26 15.60
N ASP A 99 0.99 -14.72 15.94
CA ASP A 99 -0.30 -14.91 15.29
C ASP A 99 -0.74 -13.69 14.42
N ASP A 100 0.15 -12.72 14.15
CA ASP A 100 -0.11 -11.54 13.34
C ASP A 100 0.03 -11.84 11.83
N SER A 101 -0.59 -12.92 11.36
CA SER A 101 -0.58 -13.28 9.94
C SER A 101 -1.53 -12.39 9.12
N TYR A 102 -1.23 -12.21 7.83
CA TYR A 102 -2.02 -11.32 6.95
C TYR A 102 -3.48 -11.75 6.79
N HIS A 103 -3.83 -13.01 7.06
CA HIS A 103 -5.25 -13.43 7.08
C HIS A 103 -6.05 -12.72 8.19
N ARG A 104 -5.41 -12.24 9.26
CA ARG A 104 -6.01 -11.43 10.32
C ARG A 104 -5.90 -9.92 10.11
N ALA A 105 -5.35 -9.48 8.97
CA ALA A 105 -5.10 -8.05 8.71
C ALA A 105 -6.37 -7.20 8.91
N ARG A 106 -7.54 -7.69 8.49
CA ARG A 106 -8.80 -6.97 8.68
C ARG A 106 -9.19 -6.84 10.14
N GLU A 107 -9.04 -7.91 10.92
CA GLU A 107 -9.32 -7.92 12.35
C GLU A 107 -8.39 -6.97 13.11
N LEU A 108 -7.08 -7.03 12.78
CA LEU A 108 -6.08 -6.13 13.36
C LEU A 108 -6.37 -4.67 12.99
N MET A 109 -6.70 -4.37 11.73
CA MET A 109 -7.11 -3.02 11.33
C MET A 109 -8.35 -2.55 12.07
N ALA A 110 -9.37 -3.40 12.23
CA ALA A 110 -10.57 -3.08 13.00
C ALA A 110 -10.24 -2.77 14.46
N ARG A 111 -9.36 -3.57 15.08
CA ARG A 111 -8.91 -3.38 16.45
C ARG A 111 -8.12 -2.10 16.64
N PHE A 112 -7.10 -1.88 15.80
CA PHE A 112 -6.19 -0.74 15.96
C PHE A 112 -6.80 0.59 15.53
N SER A 113 -7.83 0.57 14.70
CA SER A 113 -8.57 1.77 14.32
C SER A 113 -9.52 2.29 15.41
N GLN A 114 -9.77 1.53 16.49
CA GLN A 114 -10.70 1.95 17.56
C GLN A 114 -10.32 3.27 18.22
N GLY A 115 -9.02 3.55 18.37
CA GLY A 115 -8.56 4.83 18.90
C GLY A 115 -9.02 6.02 18.03
N ILE A 116 -8.96 5.87 16.70
CA ILE A 116 -9.41 6.90 15.76
C ILE A 116 -10.94 6.99 15.76
N VAL A 117 -11.64 5.87 15.82
CA VAL A 117 -13.12 5.84 15.86
C VAL A 117 -13.62 6.58 17.10
N ILE A 118 -13.07 6.27 18.28
CA ILE A 118 -13.45 6.95 19.55
C ILE A 118 -13.14 8.45 19.47
N ALA A 119 -11.99 8.83 18.88
CA ALA A 119 -11.62 10.23 18.69
C ALA A 119 -12.66 10.98 17.84
N LEU A 120 -13.04 10.43 16.70
CA LEU A 120 -14.03 11.03 15.81
C LEU A 120 -15.40 11.11 16.47
N GLN A 121 -15.83 10.06 17.18
CA GLN A 121 -17.09 10.05 17.91
C GLN A 121 -17.10 11.09 19.05
N SER A 122 -15.96 11.32 19.71
CA SER A 122 -15.84 12.38 20.72
C SER A 122 -15.97 13.81 20.18
N LEU A 123 -15.77 13.97 18.85
CA LEU A 123 -16.02 15.20 18.11
C LEU A 123 -17.47 15.29 17.57
N GLY A 124 -18.32 14.31 17.88
CA GLY A 124 -19.69 14.24 17.37
C GLY A 124 -19.81 13.65 15.96
N ILE A 125 -18.73 13.10 15.40
CA ILE A 125 -18.70 12.50 14.06
C ILE A 125 -19.02 11.00 14.20
N PRO A 126 -20.13 10.47 13.63
CA PRO A 126 -20.57 9.08 13.80
C PRO A 126 -19.76 8.12 12.91
N ALA A 127 -18.45 8.07 13.16
CA ALA A 127 -17.50 7.24 12.43
C ALA A 127 -17.53 5.79 12.89
N GLY A 128 -17.26 4.86 11.97
CA GLY A 128 -17.12 3.44 12.27
C GLY A 128 -16.23 2.72 11.27
N PHE A 129 -15.55 1.66 11.74
CA PHE A 129 -14.81 0.77 10.86
C PHE A 129 -15.79 0.04 9.93
N ARG A 130 -15.50 0.08 8.65
CA ARG A 130 -16.34 -0.53 7.62
C ARG A 130 -15.54 -1.50 6.76
N ARG A 131 -16.07 -1.86 5.62
CA ARG A 131 -15.52 -2.90 4.76
C ARG A 131 -14.06 -2.63 4.40
N ARG A 132 -13.25 -3.69 4.40
CA ARG A 132 -11.84 -3.73 4.02
C ARG A 132 -10.92 -2.96 4.97
N ASN A 133 -10.56 -1.72 4.63
CA ASN A 133 -9.52 -0.93 5.29
C ASN A 133 -9.88 0.55 5.42
N ASP A 134 -11.16 0.85 5.66
CA ASP A 134 -11.64 2.22 5.79
C ASP A 134 -12.42 2.46 7.09
N ILE A 135 -12.33 3.66 7.64
CA ILE A 135 -13.31 4.22 8.56
C ILE A 135 -14.22 5.13 7.75
N GLU A 136 -15.51 4.97 7.93
CA GLU A 136 -16.53 5.69 7.18
C GLU A 136 -17.48 6.46 8.10
N VAL A 137 -18.06 7.54 7.55
CA VAL A 137 -19.16 8.32 8.10
C VAL A 137 -20.27 8.34 7.05
N ASN A 138 -21.43 7.75 7.37
CA ASN A 138 -22.59 7.70 6.45
C ASN A 138 -22.22 7.18 5.05
N GLY A 139 -21.39 6.14 4.97
CA GLY A 139 -20.95 5.53 3.71
C GLY A 139 -19.83 6.28 2.98
N ARG A 140 -19.31 7.39 3.54
CA ARG A 140 -18.18 8.15 2.99
C ARG A 140 -16.91 7.86 3.79
N LYS A 141 -15.82 7.58 3.09
CA LYS A 141 -14.51 7.35 3.70
C LYS A 141 -13.97 8.63 4.33
N ILE A 142 -13.54 8.53 5.59
CA ILE A 142 -12.86 9.60 6.32
C ILE A 142 -11.42 9.21 6.71
N VAL A 143 -11.11 7.91 6.77
CA VAL A 143 -9.76 7.39 7.07
C VAL A 143 -9.45 6.22 6.15
N GLY A 144 -8.26 6.21 5.57
CA GLY A 144 -7.66 5.05 4.94
C GLY A 144 -6.69 4.35 5.87
N LEU A 145 -6.72 3.02 5.92
CA LEU A 145 -5.93 2.20 6.85
C LEU A 145 -4.95 1.31 6.10
N GLY A 146 -3.81 1.03 6.73
CA GLY A 146 -2.83 0.07 6.25
C GLY A 146 -2.18 -0.68 7.39
N ILE A 147 -1.73 -1.90 7.11
CA ILE A 147 -0.98 -2.73 8.06
C ILE A 147 0.23 -3.34 7.37
N TYR A 148 1.32 -3.44 8.11
CA TYR A 148 2.58 -3.99 7.64
C TYR A 148 3.30 -4.70 8.77
N ARG A 149 3.92 -5.84 8.47
CA ARG A 149 4.81 -6.55 9.40
C ARG A 149 6.24 -6.23 9.03
N ALA A 150 6.92 -5.48 9.89
CA ALA A 150 8.34 -5.22 9.78
C ALA A 150 9.13 -6.41 10.35
N HIS A 151 10.09 -6.88 9.58
CA HIS A 151 11.04 -7.90 10.03
C HIS A 151 12.38 -7.24 10.28
N GLY A 152 13.04 -7.59 11.38
CA GLY A 152 14.44 -7.25 11.60
C GLY A 152 15.37 -7.83 10.51
N PRO A 153 16.66 -7.49 10.52
CA PRO A 153 17.63 -8.03 9.57
C PRO A 153 17.50 -9.54 9.43
N ALA A 154 17.64 -10.03 8.20
CA ALA A 154 17.46 -11.43 7.87
C ALA A 154 18.34 -12.30 8.78
N GLN A 155 17.72 -13.08 9.64
CA GLN A 155 18.44 -14.10 10.40
C GLN A 155 18.70 -15.31 9.48
N PRO A 156 19.77 -16.10 9.73
CA PRO A 156 20.08 -17.30 8.95
C PRO A 156 18.84 -18.20 8.82
N VAL A 157 18.69 -18.81 7.65
CA VAL A 157 17.55 -19.70 7.30
C VAL A 157 17.38 -20.87 8.31
N SER A 158 18.43 -21.18 9.07
CA SER A 158 18.45 -22.21 10.11
C SER A 158 17.72 -21.85 11.42
N ALA A 159 17.32 -20.58 11.62
CA ALA A 159 16.58 -20.19 12.81
C ALA A 159 15.09 -20.64 12.70
N PRO A 160 14.51 -21.25 13.76
CA PRO A 160 13.10 -21.63 13.75
C PRO A 160 12.20 -20.43 13.41
N SER A 161 11.22 -20.60 12.54
CA SER A 161 10.30 -19.54 12.10
C SER A 161 9.54 -18.88 13.27
N ALA A 162 9.33 -19.59 14.36
CA ALA A 162 8.70 -19.11 15.59
C ALA A 162 9.56 -18.12 16.40
N SER A 163 10.85 -17.96 16.11
CA SER A 163 11.76 -17.09 16.86
C SER A 163 12.00 -15.74 16.20
N ARG A 164 11.45 -15.48 15.01
CA ARG A 164 11.63 -14.21 14.32
C ARG A 164 10.76 -13.14 14.98
N ARG A 165 11.42 -12.30 15.80
CA ARG A 165 10.77 -11.11 16.34
C ARG A 165 10.40 -10.20 15.18
N SER A 166 9.15 -9.79 15.13
CA SER A 166 8.62 -8.86 14.12
C SER A 166 7.95 -7.69 14.82
N GLY A 167 7.94 -6.55 14.17
CA GLY A 167 7.12 -5.42 14.56
C GLY A 167 5.88 -5.34 13.69
N LEU A 168 4.83 -4.80 14.22
CA LEU A 168 3.61 -4.52 13.52
C LEU A 168 3.43 -3.01 13.39
N LEU A 169 3.32 -2.53 12.16
CA LEU A 169 2.93 -1.17 11.83
C LEU A 169 1.46 -1.17 11.42
N PHE A 170 0.63 -0.46 12.15
CA PHE A 170 -0.67 0.00 11.67
C PHE A 170 -0.55 1.50 11.38
N HIS A 171 -0.91 1.92 10.19
CA HIS A 171 -0.97 3.33 9.87
C HIS A 171 -2.30 3.74 9.23
N ALA A 172 -2.64 5.00 9.40
CA ALA A 172 -3.86 5.58 8.89
C ALA A 172 -3.62 7.00 8.37
N SER A 173 -4.37 7.36 7.32
CA SER A 173 -4.47 8.72 6.80
C SER A 173 -5.85 9.26 7.18
N LEU A 174 -5.93 10.10 8.22
CA LEU A 174 -7.16 10.76 8.64
C LEU A 174 -7.33 12.05 7.82
N LEU A 175 -8.41 12.14 7.07
CA LEU A 175 -8.75 13.27 6.23
C LEU A 175 -9.30 14.41 7.12
N VAL A 176 -8.43 15.32 7.56
CA VAL A 176 -8.86 16.55 8.26
C VAL A 176 -9.42 17.54 7.25
N GLY A 177 -8.71 17.71 6.12
CA GLY A 177 -9.13 18.32 4.87
C GLY A 177 -8.76 17.47 3.68
N LEU A 178 -9.21 17.83 2.47
CA LEU A 178 -8.84 17.17 1.23
C LEU A 178 -9.12 18.07 0.02
N ASP A 179 -8.12 18.31 -0.80
CA ASP A 179 -8.26 18.92 -2.13
C ASP A 179 -8.63 17.80 -3.14
N ILE A 180 -9.92 17.61 -3.38
CA ILE A 180 -10.42 16.61 -4.32
C ILE A 180 -10.00 16.92 -5.76
N PRO A 181 -10.10 18.16 -6.29
CA PRO A 181 -9.56 18.50 -7.59
C PRO A 181 -8.11 18.14 -7.79
N LEU A 182 -7.25 18.45 -6.82
CA LEU A 182 -5.84 18.09 -6.87
C LEU A 182 -5.65 16.57 -6.85
N MET A 183 -6.37 15.87 -5.98
CA MET A 183 -6.30 14.42 -5.90
C MET A 183 -6.62 13.75 -7.24
N LEU A 184 -7.65 14.23 -7.95
CA LEU A 184 -8.03 13.70 -9.26
C LEU A 184 -7.02 14.03 -10.37
N ARG A 185 -6.27 15.13 -10.25
CA ARG A 185 -5.18 15.46 -11.19
C ARG A 185 -3.92 14.65 -10.93
N VAL A 186 -3.70 14.24 -9.69
CA VAL A 186 -2.52 13.46 -9.26
C VAL A 186 -2.71 11.97 -9.48
N LEU A 187 -3.90 11.44 -9.11
CA LEU A 187 -4.18 10.01 -9.17
C LEU A 187 -4.95 9.67 -10.45
N LYS A 188 -4.51 8.61 -11.13
CA LYS A 188 -5.23 8.07 -12.27
C LYS A 188 -6.52 7.41 -11.79
N THR A 189 -7.62 7.96 -12.21
CA THR A 189 -8.96 7.45 -11.93
C THR A 189 -9.56 6.89 -13.22
N PRO A 190 -10.63 6.07 -13.15
CA PRO A 190 -11.29 5.56 -14.34
C PRO A 190 -12.06 6.64 -15.13
N PHE A 191 -11.92 7.91 -14.78
CA PHE A 191 -12.56 9.03 -15.44
C PHE A 191 -11.67 9.55 -16.57
N GLU A 192 -12.23 9.67 -17.78
CA GLU A 192 -11.51 10.20 -18.94
C GLU A 192 -11.29 11.72 -18.87
N LYS A 193 -12.16 12.42 -18.15
CA LYS A 193 -12.11 13.88 -17.93
C LYS A 193 -12.43 14.20 -16.48
N ILE A 194 -11.78 15.23 -15.95
CA ILE A 194 -12.08 15.76 -14.63
C ILE A 194 -13.03 16.94 -14.83
N SER A 195 -14.31 16.71 -14.58
CA SER A 195 -15.37 17.71 -14.60
C SER A 195 -16.00 17.84 -13.21
N ASP A 196 -16.87 18.83 -13.05
CA ASP A 196 -17.61 19.03 -11.79
C ASP A 196 -18.41 17.79 -11.38
N LYS A 197 -18.87 16.99 -12.36
CA LYS A 197 -19.59 15.74 -12.11
C LYS A 197 -18.69 14.67 -11.49
N GLU A 198 -17.46 14.50 -11.98
CA GLU A 198 -16.51 13.55 -11.43
C GLU A 198 -16.04 13.99 -10.04
N ILE A 199 -15.81 15.30 -9.84
CA ILE A 199 -15.49 15.88 -8.53
C ILE A 199 -16.64 15.60 -7.55
N ALA A 200 -17.88 15.85 -7.93
CA ALA A 200 -19.06 15.56 -7.11
C ALA A 200 -19.17 14.06 -6.78
N THR A 201 -18.95 13.17 -7.77
CA THR A 201 -18.99 11.73 -7.58
C THR A 201 -17.94 11.25 -6.55
N VAL A 202 -16.75 11.85 -6.52
CA VAL A 202 -15.73 11.52 -5.52
C VAL A 202 -16.10 12.14 -4.18
N ALA A 203 -16.60 13.38 -4.16
CA ALA A 203 -17.07 14.05 -2.94
C ALA A 203 -18.22 13.31 -2.23
N ASP A 204 -18.97 12.50 -2.97
CA ASP A 204 -20.00 11.61 -2.41
C ASP A 204 -19.44 10.33 -1.78
N ARG A 205 -18.18 10.00 -2.06
CA ARG A 205 -17.50 8.79 -1.54
C ARG A 205 -16.50 9.08 -0.42
N VAL A 206 -16.07 10.34 -0.29
CA VAL A 206 -15.11 10.76 0.74
C VAL A 206 -15.66 11.91 1.55
N THR A 207 -15.21 12.02 2.79
CA THR A 207 -15.50 13.15 3.66
C THR A 207 -14.28 13.52 4.48
N THR A 208 -14.33 14.65 5.18
CA THR A 208 -13.25 15.15 6.02
C THR A 208 -13.77 15.56 7.39
N VAL A 209 -12.88 15.67 8.39
CA VAL A 209 -13.25 16.14 9.72
C VAL A 209 -13.89 17.51 9.65
N ARG A 210 -13.30 18.45 8.89
CA ARG A 210 -13.84 19.81 8.70
C ARG A 210 -15.25 19.79 8.11
N ARG A 211 -15.47 18.96 7.10
CA ARG A 211 -16.80 18.82 6.44
C ARG A 211 -17.86 18.28 7.40
N GLU A 212 -17.53 17.25 8.19
CA GLU A 212 -18.47 16.65 9.13
C GLU A 212 -18.77 17.58 10.33
N LEU A 213 -17.81 18.40 10.75
CA LEU A 213 -17.99 19.39 11.81
C LEU A 213 -18.68 20.67 11.34
N GLY A 214 -18.65 20.98 10.03
CA GLY A 214 -19.11 22.26 9.49
C GLY A 214 -18.28 23.46 9.96
N ARG A 215 -17.06 23.24 10.47
CA ARG A 215 -16.14 24.27 10.94
C ARG A 215 -14.67 23.89 10.73
N GLU A 216 -13.81 24.88 10.80
CA GLU A 216 -12.37 24.65 10.89
C GLU A 216 -12.01 24.00 12.22
N ILE A 217 -10.96 23.19 12.20
CA ILE A 217 -10.39 22.52 13.37
C ILE A 217 -8.87 22.52 13.26
N GLU A 218 -8.22 22.83 14.38
CA GLU A 218 -6.77 22.80 14.47
C GLU A 218 -6.26 21.37 14.61
N PHE A 219 -5.10 21.09 14.00
CA PHE A 219 -4.49 19.75 14.05
C PHE A 219 -4.18 19.32 15.49
N GLU A 220 -3.83 20.26 16.38
CA GLU A 220 -3.56 19.93 17.77
C GLU A 220 -4.83 19.41 18.50
N GLU A 221 -6.01 19.98 18.21
CA GLU A 221 -7.28 19.44 18.73
C GLU A 221 -7.52 18.02 18.23
N VAL A 222 -7.31 17.76 16.92
CA VAL A 222 -7.48 16.42 16.34
C VAL A 222 -6.50 15.43 16.96
N ARG A 223 -5.23 15.80 17.11
CA ARG A 223 -4.21 14.97 17.76
C ARG A 223 -4.57 14.63 19.20
N ALA A 224 -5.00 15.62 19.97
CA ALA A 224 -5.40 15.41 21.36
C ALA A 224 -6.56 14.40 21.44
N ARG A 225 -7.56 14.51 20.55
CA ARG A 225 -8.67 13.54 20.49
C ARG A 225 -8.21 12.15 20.09
N VAL A 226 -7.31 12.04 19.10
CA VAL A 226 -6.74 10.75 18.68
C VAL A 226 -5.95 10.12 19.83
N ALA A 227 -5.09 10.87 20.52
CA ALA A 227 -4.32 10.38 21.66
C ALA A 227 -5.25 9.89 22.79
N GLN A 228 -6.29 10.65 23.14
CA GLN A 228 -7.31 10.25 24.12
C GLN A 228 -8.06 8.99 23.68
N GLY A 229 -8.40 8.89 22.39
CA GLY A 229 -9.06 7.73 21.82
C GLY A 229 -8.22 6.45 21.95
N TYR A 230 -6.92 6.53 21.70
CA TYR A 230 -6.01 5.38 21.89
C TYR A 230 -5.86 5.01 23.37
N THR A 231 -5.74 5.99 24.25
CA THR A 231 -5.75 5.76 25.71
C THR A 231 -7.00 5.00 26.14
N ALA A 232 -8.17 5.43 25.67
CA ALA A 232 -9.45 4.82 26.01
C ALA A 232 -9.60 3.40 25.38
N ALA A 233 -9.21 3.25 24.11
CA ALA A 233 -9.38 1.99 23.39
C ALA A 233 -8.50 0.85 23.94
N PHE A 234 -7.29 1.19 24.42
CA PHE A 234 -6.27 0.19 24.78
C PHE A 234 -5.92 0.18 26.27
N GLY A 235 -6.47 1.08 27.08
CA GLY A 235 -6.17 1.17 28.52
C GLY A 235 -4.70 1.49 28.81
N VAL A 236 -4.04 2.27 27.94
CA VAL A 236 -2.62 2.62 28.02
C VAL A 236 -2.43 4.06 28.44
N SER A 237 -1.26 4.37 29.02
CA SER A 237 -0.81 5.75 29.21
C SER A 237 0.10 6.15 28.06
N LEU A 238 -0.17 7.30 27.44
CA LEU A 238 0.70 7.89 26.43
C LEU A 238 1.68 8.85 27.09
N VAL A 239 2.99 8.58 26.90
CA VAL A 239 4.07 9.42 27.42
C VAL A 239 4.72 10.13 26.24
N ARG A 240 4.71 11.46 26.23
CA ARG A 240 5.41 12.24 25.19
C ARG A 240 6.88 11.89 25.16
N GLY A 241 7.46 11.78 23.97
CA GLY A 241 8.86 11.53 23.75
C GLY A 241 9.23 11.85 22.31
N ASP A 242 10.54 12.01 22.09
CA ASP A 242 11.13 12.28 20.79
C ASP A 242 11.83 11.04 20.25
N PHE A 243 12.29 11.10 19.02
CA PHE A 243 13.21 10.10 18.48
C PHE A 243 14.53 10.15 19.22
N THR A 244 15.11 8.99 19.50
CA THR A 244 16.49 8.91 19.99
C THR A 244 17.48 9.21 18.88
N ALA A 245 18.74 9.52 19.22
CA ALA A 245 19.80 9.73 18.23
C ALA A 245 19.99 8.49 17.32
N ASP A 246 19.94 7.29 17.89
CA ASP A 246 20.06 6.03 17.13
C ASP A 246 18.86 5.78 16.22
N GLU A 247 17.66 6.16 16.66
CA GLU A 247 16.47 6.10 15.80
C GLU A 247 16.58 7.08 14.64
N LEU A 248 17.00 8.33 14.88
CA LEU A 248 17.19 9.33 13.82
C LEU A 248 18.26 8.88 12.80
N GLN A 249 19.37 8.29 13.25
CA GLN A 249 20.37 7.75 12.34
C GLN A 249 19.78 6.61 11.48
N SER A 250 19.10 5.66 12.13
CA SER A 250 18.46 4.54 11.42
C SER A 250 17.39 5.00 10.43
N ILE A 251 16.62 6.06 10.78
CA ILE A 251 15.63 6.68 9.91
C ILE A 251 16.32 7.33 8.70
N ALA A 252 17.41 8.07 8.92
CA ALA A 252 18.14 8.71 7.83
C ALA A 252 18.73 7.69 6.84
N ASP A 253 19.30 6.59 7.36
CA ASP A 253 19.84 5.51 6.55
C ASP A 253 18.72 4.83 5.73
N LEU A 254 17.60 4.52 6.36
CA LEU A 254 16.46 3.89 5.70
C LEU A 254 15.79 4.83 4.70
N GLN A 255 15.71 6.13 5.01
CA GLN A 255 15.22 7.16 4.10
C GLN A 255 16.05 7.18 2.82
N SER A 256 17.37 7.29 2.95
CA SER A 256 18.29 7.35 1.81
C SER A 256 18.30 6.04 1.00
N GLN A 257 18.42 4.89 1.67
CA GLN A 257 18.61 3.60 1.01
C GLN A 257 17.32 3.02 0.40
N LYS A 258 16.16 3.39 0.94
CA LYS A 258 14.87 2.84 0.52
C LYS A 258 13.92 3.93 -0.01
N TYR A 259 13.47 4.83 0.85
CA TYR A 259 12.34 5.71 0.54
C TYR A 259 12.68 6.88 -0.40
N GLU A 260 13.97 7.12 -0.68
CA GLU A 260 14.46 8.03 -1.72
C GLU A 260 15.06 7.27 -2.92
N SER A 261 15.19 5.96 -2.81
CA SER A 261 15.67 5.12 -3.90
C SER A 261 14.63 5.00 -5.02
N ALA A 262 15.05 5.24 -6.26
CA ALA A 262 14.19 5.05 -7.43
C ALA A 262 13.72 3.59 -7.58
N ASP A 263 14.58 2.63 -7.21
CA ASP A 263 14.27 1.20 -7.28
C ASP A 263 13.10 0.82 -6.36
N TRP A 264 13.03 1.43 -5.17
CA TRP A 264 11.89 1.23 -4.28
C TRP A 264 10.65 2.00 -4.75
N VAL A 265 10.80 3.30 -5.02
CA VAL A 265 9.65 4.17 -5.31
C VAL A 265 8.94 3.73 -6.59
N TYR A 266 9.70 3.54 -7.68
CA TYR A 266 9.13 3.25 -8.99
C TYR A 266 9.03 1.76 -9.29
N GLN A 267 9.78 0.92 -8.57
CA GLN A 267 9.86 -0.52 -8.84
C GLN A 267 10.00 -0.76 -10.35
N THR A 268 10.96 -0.07 -10.92
CA THR A 268 11.34 -0.26 -12.32
C THR A 268 11.98 -1.64 -12.45
N THR A 269 11.14 -2.66 -12.35
CA THR A 269 11.45 -3.88 -13.08
C THR A 269 11.28 -3.46 -14.53
N PRO A 270 12.36 -3.41 -15.31
CA PRO A 270 12.18 -3.31 -16.75
C PRO A 270 11.29 -4.51 -17.10
N VAL A 271 10.08 -4.24 -17.52
CA VAL A 271 9.30 -5.21 -18.28
C VAL A 271 9.58 -4.87 -19.74
N PRO A 272 10.73 -5.29 -20.28
CA PRO A 272 10.94 -5.27 -21.70
C PRO A 272 9.98 -6.36 -22.19
N ASP A 273 9.07 -6.01 -23.05
CA ASP A 273 8.17 -6.93 -23.71
C ASP A 273 7.16 -7.63 -22.77
N ALA A 274 6.46 -6.89 -21.91
CA ALA A 274 5.30 -7.44 -21.24
C ALA A 274 4.28 -7.84 -22.30
N SER A 275 4.33 -9.11 -22.68
CA SER A 275 3.54 -9.66 -23.78
C SER A 275 2.08 -9.82 -23.41
N GLY A 276 1.71 -9.83 -22.11
CA GLY A 276 0.33 -9.90 -21.68
C GLY A 276 0.09 -9.53 -20.24
N SER A 277 -1.10 -9.00 -19.96
CA SER A 277 -1.52 -8.62 -18.61
C SER A 277 -2.98 -8.99 -18.36
N ALA A 278 -3.35 -9.16 -17.09
CA ALA A 278 -4.73 -9.37 -16.68
C ALA A 278 -5.01 -8.63 -15.36
N LYS A 279 -6.19 -8.02 -15.27
CA LYS A 279 -6.68 -7.39 -14.04
C LYS A 279 -7.94 -8.12 -13.57
N ILE A 280 -7.93 -8.59 -12.33
CA ILE A 280 -9.07 -9.29 -11.71
C ILE A 280 -9.40 -8.63 -10.38
N LYS A 281 -10.68 -8.30 -10.20
CA LYS A 281 -11.19 -7.80 -8.92
C LYS A 281 -11.46 -8.97 -8.00
N THR A 282 -10.84 -8.98 -6.82
CA THR A 282 -11.00 -10.00 -5.79
C THR A 282 -11.65 -9.41 -4.54
N PRO A 283 -12.11 -10.24 -3.60
CA PRO A 283 -12.56 -9.74 -2.29
C PRO A 283 -11.46 -8.97 -1.53
N GLY A 284 -10.18 -9.31 -1.75
CA GLY A 284 -9.03 -8.66 -1.11
C GLY A 284 -8.51 -7.42 -1.82
N GLY A 285 -9.03 -7.08 -3.01
CA GLY A 285 -8.58 -5.94 -3.81
C GLY A 285 -8.45 -6.25 -5.29
N LEU A 286 -7.86 -5.33 -6.05
CA LEU A 286 -7.53 -5.53 -7.46
C LEU A 286 -6.23 -6.33 -7.55
N LEU A 287 -6.22 -7.35 -8.39
CA LEU A 287 -5.05 -8.14 -8.78
C LEU A 287 -4.67 -7.74 -10.21
N ASP A 288 -3.44 -7.26 -10.41
CA ASP A 288 -2.85 -6.89 -11.71
C ASP A 288 -1.65 -7.81 -11.98
N VAL A 289 -1.81 -8.75 -12.89
CA VAL A 289 -0.77 -9.71 -13.26
C VAL A 289 -0.24 -9.39 -14.64
N ARG A 290 1.09 -9.43 -14.79
CA ARG A 290 1.78 -9.27 -16.06
C ARG A 290 2.75 -10.40 -16.27
N VAL A 291 2.82 -10.89 -17.50
CA VAL A 291 3.73 -11.96 -17.89
C VAL A 291 4.49 -11.59 -19.15
N THR A 292 5.72 -12.04 -19.22
CA THR A 292 6.52 -12.07 -20.44
C THR A 292 6.83 -13.51 -20.77
N LEU A 293 6.63 -13.90 -22.01
CA LEU A 293 6.90 -15.23 -22.48
C LEU A 293 8.20 -15.29 -23.29
N ALA A 294 8.88 -16.42 -23.19
CA ALA A 294 9.92 -16.84 -24.11
C ALA A 294 9.45 -18.18 -24.72
N GLY A 295 8.78 -18.13 -25.87
CA GLY A 295 8.04 -19.26 -26.42
C GLY A 295 6.94 -19.72 -25.43
N ASN A 296 6.96 -21.00 -25.03
CA ASN A 296 5.98 -21.55 -24.09
C ASN A 296 6.48 -21.56 -22.62
N VAL A 297 7.37 -20.63 -22.26
CA VAL A 297 7.95 -20.52 -20.91
C VAL A 297 7.71 -19.12 -20.36
N LEU A 298 7.35 -19.04 -19.09
CA LEU A 298 7.21 -17.79 -18.36
C LEU A 298 8.59 -17.19 -18.08
N LYS A 299 9.04 -16.22 -18.89
CA LYS A 299 10.31 -15.51 -18.68
C LYS A 299 10.28 -14.64 -17.42
N SER A 300 9.17 -13.94 -17.22
CA SER A 300 8.92 -13.16 -16.02
C SER A 300 7.43 -13.12 -15.70
N VAL A 301 7.13 -12.98 -14.39
CA VAL A 301 5.79 -12.77 -13.88
C VAL A 301 5.88 -11.63 -12.87
N PHE A 302 4.95 -10.70 -12.96
CA PHE A 302 4.77 -9.62 -11.98
C PHE A 302 3.35 -9.70 -11.43
N ILE A 303 3.22 -9.71 -10.11
CA ILE A 303 1.94 -9.79 -9.39
C ILE A 303 1.77 -8.53 -8.56
N GLY A 304 0.97 -7.59 -9.05
CA GLY A 304 0.71 -6.31 -8.42
C GLY A 304 -0.76 -6.08 -8.13
N GLY A 305 -1.07 -4.94 -7.52
CA GLY A 305 -2.44 -4.52 -7.23
C GLY A 305 -2.60 -3.73 -5.94
N ASP A 306 -3.85 -3.63 -5.47
CA ASP A 306 -4.20 -2.92 -4.22
C ASP A 306 -4.56 -3.86 -3.05
N PHE A 307 -4.06 -5.08 -3.10
CA PHE A 307 -4.25 -6.10 -2.07
C PHE A 307 -3.23 -5.99 -0.91
N PHE A 308 -3.50 -6.74 0.18
CA PHE A 308 -2.58 -6.88 1.31
C PHE A 308 -1.96 -8.28 1.30
N ALA A 309 -0.63 -8.36 1.29
CA ALA A 309 0.11 -9.62 1.34
C ALA A 309 1.50 -9.39 1.96
N ALA A 310 2.17 -10.47 2.38
CA ALA A 310 3.58 -10.41 2.71
C ALA A 310 4.41 -10.24 1.43
N GLU A 311 5.34 -9.27 1.44
CA GLU A 311 6.20 -9.00 0.29
C GLU A 311 6.97 -10.24 -0.17
N GLY A 312 7.58 -10.96 0.78
CA GLY A 312 8.32 -12.19 0.48
C GLY A 312 7.45 -13.30 -0.10
N ALA A 313 6.15 -13.36 0.23
CA ALA A 313 5.26 -14.36 -0.33
C ALA A 313 4.92 -14.08 -1.81
N VAL A 314 4.73 -12.81 -2.16
CA VAL A 314 4.53 -12.40 -3.57
C VAL A 314 5.80 -12.65 -4.37
N ALA A 315 6.96 -12.27 -3.83
CA ALA A 315 8.25 -12.52 -4.48
C ALA A 315 8.53 -14.02 -4.69
N ASP A 316 8.16 -14.88 -3.73
CA ASP A 316 8.28 -16.34 -3.86
C ASP A 316 7.39 -16.90 -4.99
N LEU A 317 6.16 -16.36 -5.16
CA LEU A 317 5.29 -16.72 -6.28
C LEU A 317 5.90 -16.31 -7.62
N GLU A 318 6.37 -15.07 -7.74
CA GLU A 318 6.99 -14.54 -8.96
C GLU A 318 8.25 -15.32 -9.34
N ALA A 319 9.15 -15.55 -8.37
CA ALA A 319 10.37 -16.31 -8.56
C ALA A 319 10.08 -17.78 -8.91
N GLY A 320 9.10 -18.38 -8.21
CA GLY A 320 8.75 -19.77 -8.42
C GLY A 320 8.02 -20.07 -9.74
N LEU A 321 7.39 -19.07 -10.35
CA LEU A 321 6.78 -19.14 -11.67
C LEU A 321 7.78 -18.86 -12.81
N ARG A 322 8.85 -18.17 -12.52
CA ARG A 322 9.86 -17.80 -13.52
C ARG A 322 10.49 -19.04 -14.12
N TRP A 323 10.63 -19.06 -15.44
CA TRP A 323 11.15 -20.16 -16.25
C TRP A 323 10.34 -21.46 -16.16
N GLN A 324 9.09 -21.39 -15.67
CA GLN A 324 8.17 -22.52 -15.71
C GLN A 324 7.36 -22.54 -17.01
N SER A 325 6.77 -23.71 -17.32
CA SER A 325 5.87 -23.83 -18.46
C SER A 325 4.67 -22.88 -18.36
N ALA A 326 4.33 -22.25 -19.48
CA ALA A 326 3.14 -21.41 -19.61
C ALA A 326 1.84 -22.20 -19.86
N GLU A 327 1.90 -23.54 -19.91
CA GLU A 327 0.71 -24.38 -20.04
C GLU A 327 -0.25 -24.21 -18.86
N PRO A 328 -1.57 -24.05 -19.10
CA PRO A 328 -2.53 -23.73 -18.06
C PRO A 328 -2.53 -24.70 -16.86
N THR A 329 -2.38 -25.99 -17.14
CA THR A 329 -2.34 -27.05 -16.09
C THR A 329 -1.04 -26.97 -15.27
N ALA A 330 0.08 -26.72 -15.92
CA ALA A 330 1.38 -26.56 -15.25
C ALA A 330 1.40 -25.29 -14.37
N VAL A 331 0.88 -24.17 -14.89
CA VAL A 331 0.71 -22.93 -14.13
C VAL A 331 -0.14 -23.15 -12.89
N ALA A 332 -1.31 -23.78 -13.03
CA ALA A 332 -2.21 -24.05 -11.90
C ALA A 332 -1.56 -24.92 -10.82
N ALA A 333 -0.92 -26.03 -11.23
CA ALA A 333 -0.22 -26.94 -10.32
C ALA A 333 0.94 -26.23 -9.58
N ARG A 334 1.72 -25.44 -10.30
CA ARG A 334 2.85 -24.71 -9.71
C ARG A 334 2.38 -23.66 -8.72
N LEU A 335 1.35 -22.87 -9.08
CA LEU A 335 0.74 -21.89 -8.20
C LEU A 335 0.16 -22.54 -6.95
N ALA A 336 -0.56 -23.65 -7.06
CA ALA A 336 -1.11 -24.37 -5.92
C ALA A 336 0.00 -24.80 -4.93
N HIS A 337 1.10 -25.31 -5.45
CA HIS A 337 2.26 -25.72 -4.65
C HIS A 337 2.90 -24.53 -3.92
N LEU A 338 3.20 -23.44 -4.63
CA LEU A 338 3.81 -22.24 -4.06
C LEU A 338 2.88 -21.55 -3.05
N TYR A 339 1.59 -21.46 -3.38
CA TYR A 339 0.59 -20.84 -2.55
C TYR A 339 0.40 -21.59 -1.22
N ALA A 340 0.38 -22.93 -1.25
CA ALA A 340 0.20 -23.75 -0.05
C ALA A 340 1.28 -23.48 1.01
N ALA A 341 2.51 -23.21 0.58
CA ALA A 341 3.62 -22.88 1.48
C ALA A 341 3.47 -21.51 2.16
N ARG A 342 2.65 -20.60 1.60
CA ARG A 342 2.52 -19.20 2.03
C ARG A 342 1.05 -18.78 2.16
N ALA A 343 0.12 -19.70 2.32
CA ALA A 343 -1.32 -19.43 2.28
C ALA A 343 -1.77 -18.33 3.27
N ALA A 344 -1.23 -18.32 4.47
CA ALA A 344 -1.54 -17.30 5.48
C ALA A 344 -1.10 -15.88 5.07
N ASP A 345 0.02 -15.78 4.38
CA ASP A 345 0.62 -14.52 3.91
C ASP A 345 -0.07 -13.98 2.64
N LEU A 346 -0.80 -14.83 1.93
CA LEU A 346 -1.49 -14.56 0.67
C LEU A 346 -3.02 -14.54 0.79
N ALA A 347 -3.57 -14.60 1.99
CA ALA A 347 -4.99 -14.81 2.25
C ALA A 347 -5.93 -13.79 1.57
N ALA A 348 -5.45 -12.57 1.27
CA ALA A 348 -6.22 -11.57 0.53
C ALA A 348 -6.24 -11.81 -1.00
N ILE A 349 -5.42 -12.74 -1.50
CA ILE A 349 -5.34 -13.11 -2.91
C ILE A 349 -5.84 -14.55 -3.06
N PRO A 350 -7.12 -14.80 -3.41
CA PRO A 350 -7.60 -16.17 -3.59
C PRO A 350 -6.80 -16.89 -4.68
N LEU A 351 -6.42 -18.16 -4.42
CA LEU A 351 -5.63 -18.96 -5.36
C LEU A 351 -6.30 -19.07 -6.74
N ASP A 352 -7.62 -19.26 -6.77
CA ASP A 352 -8.37 -19.35 -8.04
C ASP A 352 -8.28 -18.05 -8.84
N SER A 353 -8.42 -16.90 -8.17
CA SER A 353 -8.29 -15.58 -8.81
C SER A 353 -6.88 -15.34 -9.32
N LEU A 354 -5.86 -15.72 -8.56
CA LEU A 354 -4.46 -15.62 -8.98
C LEU A 354 -4.18 -16.52 -10.18
N THR A 355 -4.64 -17.77 -10.13
CA THR A 355 -4.50 -18.74 -11.24
C THR A 355 -5.19 -18.21 -12.49
N GLN A 356 -6.41 -17.71 -12.36
CA GLN A 356 -7.15 -17.12 -13.47
C GLN A 356 -6.41 -15.91 -14.07
N ALA A 357 -5.87 -15.03 -13.23
CA ALA A 357 -5.15 -13.83 -13.67
C ALA A 357 -3.88 -14.22 -14.46
N VAL A 358 -3.06 -15.13 -13.94
CA VAL A 358 -1.85 -15.59 -14.64
C VAL A 358 -2.20 -16.24 -15.96
N GLN A 359 -3.18 -17.14 -15.99
CA GLN A 359 -3.60 -17.80 -17.24
C GLN A 359 -4.19 -16.83 -18.26
N GLN A 360 -4.94 -15.80 -17.83
CA GLN A 360 -5.44 -14.76 -18.75
C GLN A 360 -4.30 -13.92 -19.31
N ALA A 361 -3.33 -13.53 -18.47
CA ALA A 361 -2.15 -12.80 -18.89
C ALA A 361 -1.33 -13.62 -19.91
N VAL A 362 -1.13 -14.90 -19.65
CA VAL A 362 -0.45 -15.83 -20.57
C VAL A 362 -1.17 -15.90 -21.93
N ARG A 363 -2.50 -16.10 -21.94
CA ARG A 363 -3.27 -16.12 -23.19
C ARG A 363 -3.13 -14.83 -24.00
N ARG A 364 -3.17 -13.67 -23.32
CA ARG A 364 -2.99 -12.38 -23.99
C ARG A 364 -1.58 -12.20 -24.54
N ALA A 365 -0.57 -12.68 -23.84
CA ALA A 365 0.80 -12.68 -24.30
C ALA A 365 0.96 -13.53 -25.58
N GLN A 366 0.39 -14.73 -25.60
CA GLN A 366 0.42 -15.63 -26.75
C GLN A 366 -0.29 -15.04 -27.97
N VAL A 367 -1.43 -14.37 -27.77
CA VAL A 367 -2.15 -13.66 -28.85
C VAL A 367 -1.31 -12.50 -29.39
N ALA A 368 -0.71 -11.69 -28.52
CA ALA A 368 0.15 -10.57 -28.92
C ALA A 368 1.39 -11.04 -29.67
N GLU A 369 2.03 -12.13 -29.24
CA GLU A 369 3.17 -12.73 -29.92
C GLU A 369 2.77 -13.30 -31.32
N SER A 370 1.60 -13.93 -31.41
CA SER A 370 1.08 -14.43 -32.66
C SER A 370 0.74 -13.31 -33.63
N ALA A 371 0.15 -12.21 -33.15
CA ALA A 371 -0.14 -11.04 -33.95
C ALA A 371 1.13 -10.35 -34.45
N ALA A 372 2.15 -10.20 -33.58
CA ALA A 372 3.44 -9.63 -33.95
C ALA A 372 4.21 -10.49 -34.99
N ARG A 373 4.02 -11.81 -34.96
CA ARG A 373 4.58 -12.71 -35.98
C ARG A 373 3.82 -12.62 -37.30
N ALA A 374 2.52 -12.39 -37.26
CA ALA A 374 1.67 -12.22 -38.43
C ALA A 374 1.88 -10.87 -39.13
N ASP A 375 2.15 -9.82 -38.33
CA ASP A 375 2.45 -8.46 -38.80
C ASP A 375 3.70 -7.90 -38.07
N PRO A 376 4.91 -8.26 -38.53
CA PRO A 376 6.15 -7.86 -37.88
C PRO A 376 6.42 -6.36 -37.95
N TYR A 377 5.70 -5.60 -38.75
CA TYR A 377 5.86 -4.16 -38.91
C TYR A 377 4.88 -3.36 -38.04
N GLY A 378 3.85 -3.99 -37.47
CA GLY A 378 2.86 -3.35 -36.61
C GLY A 378 2.18 -2.16 -37.25
N CYS A 379 2.19 -1.00 -36.60
CA CYS A 379 1.66 0.26 -37.13
C CYS A 379 2.60 0.99 -38.11
N PHE A 380 3.78 0.45 -38.42
CA PHE A 380 4.61 0.93 -39.50
C PHE A 380 4.13 0.36 -40.81
N VAL A 381 4.06 1.19 -41.85
CA VAL A 381 3.64 0.78 -43.21
C VAL A 381 4.54 -0.36 -43.67
N ASN A 382 3.94 -1.52 -43.95
CA ASN A 382 4.65 -2.63 -44.57
C ASN A 382 5.20 -2.15 -45.93
N PRO A 383 6.53 -2.12 -46.13
CA PRO A 383 7.09 -1.66 -47.41
C PRO A 383 6.60 -2.43 -48.63
N GLU A 384 6.19 -3.70 -48.43
CA GLU A 384 5.63 -4.53 -49.49
C GLU A 384 4.14 -4.28 -49.76
N GLY A 385 3.39 -3.68 -48.80
CA GLY A 385 1.97 -3.32 -48.98
C GLY A 385 1.71 -1.94 -49.56
N ALA A 386 2.74 -1.13 -49.77
CA ALA A 386 2.61 0.22 -50.32
C ALA A 386 2.37 0.28 -51.85
N TYR A 387 2.33 -0.84 -52.51
CA TYR A 387 2.19 -0.94 -53.96
C TYR A 387 1.13 -1.96 -54.42
N ALA A 388 0.12 -2.23 -53.57
CA ALA A 388 -1.04 -3.00 -53.97
C ALA A 388 -2.28 -2.14 -54.16
#